data_39b1f32298dea665daa65f9a8dc56b75
#
_entry.id   39b1f32298dea665daa65f9a8dc56b75
#
_cell.length_a   1.000
_cell.length_b   1.000
_cell.length_c   1.000
_cell.angle_alpha   90.00
_cell.angle_beta   90.00
_cell.angle_gamma   90.00
#
_symmetry.space_group_name_H-M   'P 1'
#
loop_
_entity.id
_entity.type
_entity.pdbx_description
1 polymer ?
#
loop_
_entity_poly.entity_id
_entity_poly.type
_entity_poly.pdbx_seq_one_letter_code
_entity_poly.pdbx_strand_id
1 'polypeptide(L)'
;IEAGVRVNRQTGLYEVVLFRDDWFSEDQIHTLPFNKIKSMQLDGAVSADELINKLNVSYYNREAIKNSSFSVSENASIRNLNGHENSEEVKFPYFMNQRNAVIVAQWKLKQMSTPVWQGTFTTGFYEARKWNRYDLLKLAWPRKWNGTILVRIMKINLGTSTEVSIDFVEVVPYSSNLFSNIVIDTPIDTSPKPPQPATFHAFELSYLEAVQLNGQKAVDDALAYNPDGGYAACIAKRPQTNSLSALMYTDVGSGFERAGSIQYCETAELDQQITWTDTAFLVKNVGGIDMVG
;
A
#
# COMPACT_ATOMS: atom_id res chain seq x y z
N ILE A 1 6.87 3.39 15.59
CA ILE A 1 8.13 3.29 16.38
C ILE A 1 7.72 2.85 17.76
N GLU A 2 8.23 1.71 18.19
CA GLU A 2 8.02 1.27 19.57
C GLU A 2 9.03 1.96 20.46
N ALA A 3 8.52 2.67 21.47
CA ALA A 3 9.33 3.40 22.42
C ALA A 3 8.70 3.31 23.82
N GLY A 4 9.53 3.38 24.83
CA GLY A 4 9.11 3.45 26.21
C GLY A 4 9.57 4.75 26.86
N VAL A 5 8.76 5.27 27.74
CA VAL A 5 9.15 6.38 28.61
C VAL A 5 9.52 5.83 29.99
N ARG A 6 10.64 6.25 30.52
CA ARG A 6 11.12 5.85 31.84
C ARG A 6 11.62 7.04 32.63
N VAL A 7 11.70 6.87 33.92
CA VAL A 7 12.52 7.74 34.79
C VAL A 7 13.86 7.06 35.00
N ASN A 8 14.93 7.74 34.67
CA ASN A 8 16.28 7.26 34.93
C ASN A 8 16.53 7.32 36.44
N ARG A 9 16.77 6.17 37.05
CA ARG A 9 16.93 6.05 38.50
C ARG A 9 18.19 6.72 39.05
N GLN A 10 19.18 7.00 38.20
CA GLN A 10 20.43 7.64 38.60
C GLN A 10 20.32 9.15 38.53
N THR A 11 19.65 9.70 37.49
CA THR A 11 19.54 11.15 37.28
C THR A 11 18.22 11.76 37.72
N GLY A 12 17.18 10.93 37.89
CA GLY A 12 15.81 11.37 38.18
C GLY A 12 15.08 11.98 37.00
N LEU A 13 15.67 12.03 35.83
CA LEU A 13 15.11 12.63 34.61
C LEU A 13 14.26 11.64 33.82
N TYR A 14 13.27 12.17 33.10
CA TYR A 14 12.51 11.40 32.12
C TYR A 14 13.33 11.18 30.84
N GLU A 15 13.33 9.94 30.37
CA GLU A 15 14.02 9.53 29.15
C GLU A 15 13.08 8.76 28.24
N VAL A 16 13.24 8.95 26.93
CA VAL A 16 12.60 8.12 25.89
C VAL A 16 13.60 7.11 25.40
N VAL A 17 13.22 5.84 25.41
CA VAL A 17 14.04 4.72 24.92
C VAL A 17 13.34 4.09 23.72
N LEU A 18 14.02 4.00 22.59
CA LEU A 18 13.49 3.28 21.43
C LEU A 18 13.73 1.78 21.59
N PHE A 19 12.74 0.97 21.19
CA PHE A 19 12.83 -0.49 21.28
C PHE A 19 13.53 -1.08 20.05
N ARG A 20 14.76 -0.62 19.84
CA ARG A 20 15.66 -1.12 18.80
C ARG A 20 16.84 -1.82 19.48
N ASP A 21 17.42 -2.79 18.79
CA ASP A 21 18.62 -3.51 19.25
C ASP A 21 19.88 -2.65 19.17
N ASP A 22 19.91 -1.67 18.27
CA ASP A 22 21.01 -0.72 18.03
C ASP A 22 20.88 0.64 18.77
N TRP A 23 19.89 0.77 19.68
CA TRP A 23 19.69 2.02 20.43
C TRP A 23 20.78 2.30 21.46
N PHE A 24 21.28 1.26 22.09
CA PHE A 24 22.36 1.35 23.06
C PHE A 24 23.69 0.96 22.44
N SER A 25 24.74 1.70 22.72
CA SER A 25 26.10 1.29 22.41
C SER A 25 26.53 0.09 23.27
N GLU A 26 27.52 -0.65 22.82
CA GLU A 26 27.91 -1.91 23.48
C GLU A 26 28.39 -1.74 24.93
N ASP A 27 28.99 -0.60 25.24
CA ASP A 27 29.40 -0.20 26.59
C ASP A 27 28.22 0.12 27.54
N GLN A 28 27.07 0.42 27.00
CA GLN A 28 25.83 0.68 27.77
C GLN A 28 25.01 -0.59 28.03
N ILE A 29 25.33 -1.69 27.38
CA ILE A 29 24.66 -2.96 27.57
C ILE A 29 25.24 -3.65 28.81
N HIS A 30 24.38 -3.90 29.78
CA HIS A 30 24.78 -4.58 31.00
C HIS A 30 25.03 -6.08 30.72
N THR A 31 25.87 -6.71 31.54
CA THR A 31 26.10 -8.15 31.48
C THR A 31 25.85 -8.78 32.83
N LEU A 32 25.03 -9.83 32.87
CA LEU A 32 24.77 -10.59 34.08
C LEU A 32 25.24 -12.04 33.90
N PRO A 33 26.32 -12.46 34.58
CA PRO A 33 26.79 -13.81 34.54
C PRO A 33 25.87 -14.75 35.33
N PHE A 34 25.86 -16.01 34.96
CA PHE A 34 25.01 -17.06 35.55
C PHE A 34 25.07 -17.12 37.09
N ASN A 35 26.26 -17.00 37.68
CA ASN A 35 26.48 -17.09 39.13
C ASN A 35 25.87 -15.95 39.93
N LYS A 36 25.36 -14.91 39.28
CA LYS A 36 24.67 -13.78 39.93
C LYS A 36 23.14 -13.89 39.84
N ILE A 37 22.61 -14.89 39.15
CA ILE A 37 21.20 -15.19 39.05
C ILE A 37 20.84 -16.14 40.19
N LYS A 38 19.92 -15.74 41.06
CA LYS A 38 19.46 -16.57 42.17
C LYS A 38 18.37 -17.55 41.76
N SER A 39 17.39 -17.05 41.00
CA SER A 39 16.33 -17.88 40.47
C SER A 39 15.96 -17.40 39.07
N MET A 40 15.42 -18.31 38.25
CA MET A 40 14.95 -18.02 36.90
C MET A 40 13.65 -18.77 36.68
N GLN A 41 12.62 -18.05 36.32
CA GLN A 41 11.34 -18.57 35.85
C GLN A 41 11.16 -18.12 34.41
N LEU A 42 11.09 -19.08 33.50
CA LEU A 42 10.84 -18.83 32.09
C LEU A 42 9.37 -19.11 31.82
N ASP A 43 8.73 -18.18 31.13
CA ASP A 43 7.39 -18.40 30.60
C ASP A 43 7.47 -19.44 29.49
N GLY A 44 6.39 -20.17 29.25
CA GLY A 44 6.35 -21.16 28.17
C GLY A 44 6.70 -20.52 26.83
N ALA A 45 7.42 -21.24 25.99
CA ALA A 45 7.65 -20.81 24.61
C ALA A 45 6.31 -20.77 23.88
N VAL A 46 6.06 -19.70 23.17
CA VAL A 46 4.90 -19.60 22.27
C VAL A 46 5.04 -20.70 21.20
N SER A 47 3.98 -21.46 20.98
CA SER A 47 3.99 -22.49 19.92
C SER A 47 4.22 -21.83 18.56
N ALA A 48 4.96 -22.51 17.69
CA ALA A 48 5.19 -22.01 16.34
C ALA A 48 3.87 -21.77 15.58
N ASP A 49 2.84 -22.56 15.88
CA ASP A 49 1.52 -22.46 15.26
C ASP A 49 0.73 -21.21 15.71
N GLU A 50 1.10 -20.62 16.84
CA GLU A 50 0.47 -19.42 17.38
C GLU A 50 1.18 -18.13 16.95
N LEU A 51 2.36 -18.24 16.34
CA LEU A 51 3.11 -17.09 15.87
C LEU A 51 2.43 -16.44 14.68
N ILE A 52 2.36 -15.11 14.72
CA ILE A 52 1.84 -14.33 13.61
C ILE A 52 2.88 -14.27 12.49
N ASN A 53 2.50 -14.71 11.29
CA ASN A 53 3.38 -14.74 10.12
C ASN A 53 2.92 -13.85 8.97
N LYS A 54 1.77 -13.21 9.12
CA LYS A 54 1.23 -12.23 8.17
C LYS A 54 0.60 -11.06 8.91
N LEU A 55 0.87 -9.85 8.46
CA LEU A 55 0.34 -8.64 9.05
C LEU A 55 -0.41 -7.83 8.00
N ASN A 56 -1.69 -7.59 8.24
CA ASN A 56 -2.52 -6.71 7.43
C ASN A 56 -2.54 -5.32 8.08
N VAL A 57 -1.99 -4.34 7.39
CA VAL A 57 -1.79 -3.00 7.94
C VAL A 57 -2.67 -2.01 7.22
N SER A 58 -3.43 -1.22 7.97
CA SER A 58 -4.16 -0.07 7.47
C SER A 58 -3.51 1.23 7.96
N TYR A 59 -3.38 2.20 7.07
CA TYR A 59 -2.77 3.50 7.34
C TYR A 59 -3.47 4.59 6.52
N TYR A 60 -3.23 5.86 6.87
CA TYR A 60 -3.76 6.99 6.10
C TYR A 60 -2.76 7.42 5.03
N ASN A 61 -3.11 7.27 3.76
CA ASN A 61 -2.27 7.71 2.66
C ASN A 61 -2.52 9.20 2.37
N ARG A 62 -1.52 10.04 2.68
CA ARG A 62 -1.61 11.49 2.49
C ARG A 62 -1.64 11.89 1.02
N GLU A 63 -0.99 11.16 0.13
CA GLU A 63 -0.94 11.46 -1.30
C GLU A 63 -2.29 11.19 -1.97
N ALA A 64 -2.92 10.06 -1.61
CA ALA A 64 -4.23 9.68 -2.14
C ALA A 64 -5.40 10.21 -1.30
N ILE A 65 -5.15 10.89 -0.16
CA ILE A 65 -6.15 11.46 0.77
C ILE A 65 -7.20 10.42 1.19
N LYS A 66 -6.78 9.18 1.41
CA LYS A 66 -7.67 8.06 1.79
C LYS A 66 -6.97 7.05 2.68
N ASN A 67 -7.78 6.25 3.36
CA ASN A 67 -7.26 5.06 4.02
C ASN A 67 -6.83 4.04 2.98
N SER A 68 -5.63 3.53 3.15
CA SER A 68 -5.03 2.50 2.32
C SER A 68 -4.57 1.34 3.18
N SER A 69 -4.46 0.16 2.61
CA SER A 69 -3.98 -1.03 3.29
C SER A 69 -2.94 -1.76 2.44
N PHE A 70 -2.08 -2.49 3.12
CA PHE A 70 -1.14 -3.43 2.52
C PHE A 70 -0.94 -4.62 3.45
N SER A 71 -0.40 -5.72 2.93
CA SER A 71 -0.03 -6.87 3.73
C SER A 71 1.47 -7.14 3.65
N VAL A 72 2.03 -7.61 4.76
CA VAL A 72 3.42 -8.06 4.86
C VAL A 72 3.41 -9.48 5.40
N SER A 73 4.21 -10.37 4.83
CA SER A 73 4.29 -11.77 5.24
C SER A 73 5.74 -12.22 5.44
N GLU A 74 5.95 -13.12 6.42
CA GLU A 74 7.22 -13.78 6.67
C GLU A 74 7.20 -15.16 5.99
N ASN A 75 7.71 -15.22 4.78
CA ASN A 75 7.64 -16.40 3.93
C ASN A 75 8.36 -17.62 4.54
N ALA A 76 9.41 -17.42 5.33
CA ALA A 76 10.12 -18.52 5.99
C ALA A 76 9.23 -19.21 7.04
N SER A 77 8.51 -18.43 7.84
CA SER A 77 7.56 -18.94 8.83
C SER A 77 6.38 -19.67 8.15
N ILE A 78 5.81 -19.10 7.09
CA ILE A 78 4.71 -19.71 6.34
C ILE A 78 5.14 -21.07 5.75
N ARG A 79 6.36 -21.18 5.18
CA ARG A 79 6.88 -22.44 4.67
C ARG A 79 7.07 -23.49 5.75
N ASN A 80 7.56 -23.09 6.92
CA ASN A 80 7.75 -23.99 8.06
C ASN A 80 6.41 -24.53 8.60
N LEU A 81 5.33 -23.78 8.43
CA LEU A 81 3.97 -24.18 8.81
C LEU A 81 3.16 -24.80 7.66
N ASN A 82 3.84 -25.39 6.66
CA ASN A 82 3.20 -26.04 5.52
C ASN A 82 2.21 -25.14 4.74
N GLY A 83 2.50 -23.83 4.68
CA GLY A 83 1.67 -22.86 3.97
C GLY A 83 0.55 -22.24 4.83
N HIS A 84 0.50 -22.55 6.12
CA HIS A 84 -0.50 -21.95 7.00
C HIS A 84 -0.19 -20.48 7.29
N GLU A 85 -1.13 -19.59 6.95
CA GLU A 85 -1.05 -18.15 7.22
C GLU A 85 -1.82 -17.82 8.51
N ASN A 86 -1.10 -17.33 9.50
CA ASN A 86 -1.67 -16.76 10.71
C ASN A 86 -1.56 -15.24 10.63
N SER A 87 -2.69 -14.57 10.38
CA SER A 87 -2.71 -13.13 10.08
C SER A 87 -3.30 -12.32 11.22
N GLU A 88 -2.75 -11.12 11.44
CA GLU A 88 -3.27 -10.11 12.35
C GLU A 88 -3.50 -8.79 11.63
N GLU A 89 -4.54 -8.06 12.01
CA GLU A 89 -4.82 -6.72 11.51
C GLU A 89 -4.28 -5.66 12.47
N VAL A 90 -3.50 -4.72 11.92
CA VAL A 90 -2.95 -3.61 12.68
C VAL A 90 -3.24 -2.27 12.01
N LYS A 91 -3.67 -1.30 12.80
CA LYS A 91 -3.91 0.06 12.33
C LYS A 91 -2.75 0.98 12.71
N PHE A 92 -2.23 1.70 11.73
CA PHE A 92 -1.16 2.68 11.90
C PHE A 92 -1.69 4.11 11.68
N PRO A 93 -2.42 4.69 12.64
CA PRO A 93 -3.11 5.97 12.44
C PRO A 93 -2.16 7.16 12.27
N TYR A 94 -0.92 7.03 12.71
CA TYR A 94 0.07 8.12 12.67
C TYR A 94 1.01 8.04 11.46
N PHE A 95 0.91 6.99 10.64
CA PHE A 95 1.70 6.87 9.43
C PHE A 95 0.90 7.39 8.24
N MET A 96 1.49 8.35 7.52
CA MET A 96 0.86 9.00 6.37
C MET A 96 1.60 8.66 5.05
N ASN A 97 2.68 7.89 5.15
CA ASN A 97 3.49 7.47 4.02
C ASN A 97 3.65 5.96 4.02
N GLN A 98 3.41 5.31 2.89
CA GLN A 98 3.47 3.86 2.73
C GLN A 98 4.84 3.30 3.11
N ARG A 99 5.92 3.92 2.65
CA ARG A 99 7.28 3.45 2.90
C ARG A 99 7.57 3.32 4.40
N ASN A 100 7.23 4.34 5.18
CA ASN A 100 7.46 4.33 6.61
C ASN A 100 6.58 3.31 7.32
N ALA A 101 5.32 3.19 6.91
CA ALA A 101 4.40 2.19 7.45
C ALA A 101 4.90 0.77 7.19
N VAL A 102 5.43 0.49 6.00
CA VAL A 102 5.95 -0.82 5.64
C VAL A 102 7.21 -1.18 6.43
N ILE A 103 8.17 -0.27 6.59
CA ILE A 103 9.39 -0.52 7.39
C ILE A 103 9.00 -0.91 8.83
N VAL A 104 8.07 -0.20 9.43
CA VAL A 104 7.60 -0.51 10.78
C VAL A 104 6.80 -1.79 10.83
N ALA A 105 5.98 -2.07 9.80
CA ALA A 105 5.23 -3.32 9.71
C ALA A 105 6.15 -4.55 9.58
N GLN A 106 7.20 -4.46 8.78
CA GLN A 106 8.20 -5.54 8.66
C GLN A 106 8.90 -5.79 9.99
N TRP A 107 9.30 -4.73 10.70
CA TRP A 107 9.89 -4.86 12.02
C TRP A 107 8.92 -5.52 13.02
N LYS A 108 7.68 -5.05 13.06
CA LYS A 108 6.66 -5.62 13.94
C LYS A 108 6.36 -7.07 13.60
N LEU A 109 6.24 -7.40 12.32
CA LEU A 109 6.06 -8.78 11.88
C LEU A 109 7.24 -9.66 12.31
N LYS A 110 8.48 -9.16 12.17
CA LYS A 110 9.68 -9.90 12.61
C LYS A 110 9.65 -10.21 14.10
N GLN A 111 9.21 -9.27 14.92
CA GLN A 111 9.05 -9.51 16.37
C GLN A 111 7.95 -10.54 16.66
N MET A 112 6.83 -10.48 15.94
CA MET A 112 5.68 -11.38 16.17
C MET A 112 5.88 -12.79 15.58
N SER A 113 6.71 -12.92 14.54
CA SER A 113 7.02 -14.20 13.88
C SER A 113 8.22 -14.92 14.48
N THR A 114 8.95 -14.28 15.38
CA THR A 114 10.14 -14.88 16.01
C THR A 114 9.81 -15.32 17.43
N PRO A 115 9.94 -16.60 17.77
CA PRO A 115 9.78 -17.06 19.15
C PRO A 115 10.88 -16.48 20.00
N VAL A 116 10.52 -15.78 21.07
CA VAL A 116 11.44 -15.10 21.98
C VAL A 116 11.33 -15.69 23.38
N TRP A 117 12.44 -15.68 24.11
CA TRP A 117 12.44 -16.01 25.54
C TRP A 117 11.91 -14.84 26.34
N GLN A 118 11.00 -15.15 27.25
CA GLN A 118 10.50 -14.21 28.25
C GLN A 118 10.38 -14.87 29.60
N GLY A 119 10.40 -14.07 30.63
CA GLY A 119 10.30 -14.60 31.98
C GLY A 119 10.77 -13.60 33.03
N THR A 120 10.97 -14.12 34.23
CA THR A 120 11.39 -13.35 35.38
C THR A 120 12.63 -13.99 36.00
N PHE A 121 13.62 -13.18 36.33
CA PHE A 121 14.75 -13.66 37.13
C PHE A 121 14.95 -12.80 38.36
N THR A 122 15.57 -13.42 39.37
CA THR A 122 15.92 -12.75 40.63
C THR A 122 17.42 -12.62 40.74
N THR A 123 17.88 -11.43 41.09
CA THR A 123 19.30 -11.13 41.32
C THR A 123 19.48 -10.27 42.60
N GLY A 124 20.73 -10.03 42.98
CA GLY A 124 21.03 -9.14 44.10
C GLY A 124 20.81 -7.68 43.77
N PHE A 125 20.43 -6.89 44.79
CA PHE A 125 20.27 -5.45 44.63
C PHE A 125 21.54 -4.74 44.16
N TYR A 126 22.71 -5.22 44.57
CA TYR A 126 23.98 -4.63 44.14
C TYR A 126 24.17 -4.68 42.63
N GLU A 127 23.79 -5.76 41.97
CA GLU A 127 23.87 -5.91 40.53
C GLU A 127 22.83 -4.99 39.81
N ALA A 128 21.61 -5.00 40.31
CA ALA A 128 20.49 -4.28 39.66
C ALA A 128 20.43 -2.78 40.01
N ARG A 129 21.29 -2.27 40.92
CA ARG A 129 21.18 -0.88 41.42
C ARG A 129 21.31 0.20 40.34
N LYS A 130 22.06 -0.10 39.23
CA LYS A 130 22.30 0.82 38.13
C LYS A 130 21.36 0.63 36.95
N TRP A 131 20.54 -0.44 36.95
CA TRP A 131 19.67 -0.75 35.84
C TRP A 131 18.40 0.08 35.86
N ASN A 132 17.97 0.43 34.69
CA ASN A 132 16.72 1.12 34.47
C ASN A 132 15.74 0.23 33.68
N ARG A 133 14.47 0.53 33.76
CA ARG A 133 13.47 -0.09 32.88
C ARG A 133 13.86 0.18 31.43
N TYR A 134 13.71 -0.81 30.56
CA TYR A 134 14.06 -0.80 29.14
C TYR A 134 15.56 -0.83 28.82
N ASP A 135 16.44 -0.95 29.80
CA ASP A 135 17.86 -1.24 29.55
C ASP A 135 18.03 -2.59 28.88
N LEU A 136 19.11 -2.73 28.11
CA LEU A 136 19.52 -3.99 27.52
C LEU A 136 20.51 -4.72 28.45
N LEU A 137 20.35 -6.04 28.53
CA LEU A 137 21.13 -6.91 29.36
C LEU A 137 21.54 -8.17 28.60
N LYS A 138 22.82 -8.50 28.60
CA LYS A 138 23.35 -9.83 28.17
C LYS A 138 23.16 -10.82 29.32
N LEU A 139 22.23 -11.76 29.13
CA LEU A 139 21.81 -12.72 30.14
C LEU A 139 22.32 -14.11 29.82
N ALA A 140 23.06 -14.73 30.74
CA ALA A 140 23.59 -16.10 30.62
C ALA A 140 22.75 -17.08 31.42
N TRP A 141 22.20 -18.14 30.77
CA TRP A 141 21.49 -19.22 31.43
C TRP A 141 21.80 -20.57 30.78
N PRO A 142 22.97 -21.20 31.11
CA PRO A 142 23.45 -22.40 30.41
C PRO A 142 22.52 -23.61 30.46
N ARG A 143 21.50 -23.57 31.33
CA ARG A 143 20.48 -24.63 31.42
C ARG A 143 19.49 -24.65 30.24
N LYS A 144 19.41 -23.59 29.49
CA LYS A 144 18.43 -23.43 28.39
C LYS A 144 19.04 -22.99 27.08
N TRP A 145 20.07 -22.14 27.09
CA TRP A 145 20.74 -21.65 25.87
C TRP A 145 22.25 -21.62 26.03
N ASN A 146 22.96 -21.73 24.93
CA ASN A 146 24.39 -21.62 24.87
C ASN A 146 24.82 -20.13 24.81
N GLY A 147 25.77 -19.74 25.65
CA GLY A 147 26.24 -18.35 25.70
C GLY A 147 25.30 -17.39 26.39
N THR A 148 25.16 -16.19 25.82
CA THR A 148 24.30 -15.11 26.33
C THR A 148 23.28 -14.73 25.29
N ILE A 149 22.06 -14.40 25.75
CA ILE A 149 21.03 -13.77 24.95
C ILE A 149 20.90 -12.29 25.34
N LEU A 150 20.50 -11.47 24.38
CA LEU A 150 20.21 -10.07 24.62
C LEU A 150 18.74 -9.92 25.05
N VAL A 151 18.53 -9.39 26.24
CA VAL A 151 17.18 -9.19 26.78
C VAL A 151 16.94 -7.73 27.11
N ARG A 152 15.68 -7.32 27.05
CA ARG A 152 15.22 -6.00 27.51
C ARG A 152 14.53 -6.15 28.83
N ILE A 153 14.90 -5.30 29.76
CA ILE A 153 14.27 -5.21 31.08
C ILE A 153 12.90 -4.53 30.96
N MET A 154 11.84 -5.28 31.20
CA MET A 154 10.47 -4.74 31.10
C MET A 154 10.00 -4.16 32.42
N LYS A 155 10.35 -4.77 33.53
CA LYS A 155 9.96 -4.31 34.87
C LYS A 155 11.05 -4.66 35.88
N ILE A 156 11.24 -3.78 36.83
CA ILE A 156 12.13 -3.99 37.96
C ILE A 156 11.30 -3.91 39.23
N ASN A 157 11.15 -5.03 39.94
CA ASN A 157 10.46 -5.10 41.22
C ASN A 157 11.51 -5.09 42.34
N LEU A 158 11.61 -3.96 43.01
CA LEU A 158 12.45 -3.83 44.19
C LEU A 158 11.70 -4.50 45.34
N GLY A 159 12.13 -5.69 45.68
CA GLY A 159 11.55 -6.41 46.82
C GLY A 159 11.78 -5.69 48.16
N THR A 160 11.27 -6.26 49.24
CA THR A 160 11.47 -5.79 50.59
C THR A 160 12.81 -6.23 51.19
N SER A 161 13.56 -7.04 50.49
CA SER A 161 14.85 -7.58 50.85
C SER A 161 15.96 -7.16 49.89
N THR A 162 17.13 -7.75 50.02
CA THR A 162 18.29 -7.52 49.13
C THR A 162 18.14 -8.13 47.75
N GLU A 163 16.97 -8.71 47.44
CA GLU A 163 16.68 -9.37 46.18
C GLU A 163 15.79 -8.51 45.30
N VAL A 164 16.10 -8.51 43.99
CA VAL A 164 15.36 -7.76 42.99
C VAL A 164 14.86 -8.75 41.95
N SER A 165 13.56 -8.71 41.69
CA SER A 165 12.92 -9.49 40.62
C SER A 165 12.79 -8.64 39.37
N ILE A 166 13.16 -9.21 38.21
CA ILE A 166 13.25 -8.51 36.95
C ILE A 166 12.52 -9.31 35.88
N ASP A 167 11.51 -8.68 35.31
CA ASP A 167 10.79 -9.23 34.15
C ASP A 167 11.51 -8.80 32.88
N PHE A 168 11.75 -9.76 31.99
CA PHE A 168 12.52 -9.55 30.76
C PHE A 168 11.85 -10.18 29.55
N VAL A 169 12.21 -9.65 28.38
CA VAL A 169 11.87 -10.21 27.06
C VAL A 169 13.13 -10.19 26.20
N GLU A 170 13.40 -11.28 25.49
CA GLU A 170 14.49 -11.34 24.52
C GLU A 170 14.30 -10.33 23.40
N VAL A 171 15.38 -9.70 22.99
CA VAL A 171 15.38 -8.73 21.90
C VAL A 171 15.63 -9.42 20.59
N VAL A 172 14.68 -9.28 19.66
CA VAL A 172 14.89 -9.74 18.28
C VAL A 172 15.88 -8.78 17.61
N PRO A 173 17.06 -9.26 17.18
CA PRO A 173 18.02 -8.44 16.48
C PRO A 173 17.54 -8.06 15.08
N TYR A 174 18.31 -7.23 14.37
CA TYR A 174 18.10 -6.81 12.96
C TYR A 174 17.14 -5.64 12.74
N SER A 175 16.85 -4.83 13.73
CA SER A 175 16.06 -3.60 13.53
C SER A 175 16.70 -2.61 12.55
N SER A 176 18.03 -2.61 12.45
CA SER A 176 18.80 -1.77 11.53
C SER A 176 18.88 -2.32 10.09
N ASN A 177 18.58 -3.60 9.88
CA ASN A 177 18.72 -4.30 8.61
C ASN A 177 17.42 -4.38 7.81
N LEU A 178 16.43 -3.59 8.17
CA LEU A 178 15.15 -3.55 7.47
C LEU A 178 15.23 -2.62 6.26
N PHE A 179 15.24 -3.21 5.10
CA PHE A 179 15.19 -2.48 3.82
C PHE A 179 13.80 -2.55 3.24
N SER A 180 13.29 -1.40 2.81
CA SER A 180 12.07 -1.35 2.02
C SER A 180 12.43 -1.36 0.54
N ASN A 181 12.38 -2.53 -0.09
CA ASN A 181 12.41 -2.67 -1.55
C ASN A 181 11.02 -2.49 -2.17
N ILE A 182 10.12 -1.84 -1.47
CA ILE A 182 8.76 -1.68 -1.94
C ILE A 182 8.73 -0.63 -3.02
N VAL A 183 8.32 -1.05 -4.18
CA VAL A 183 7.87 -0.15 -5.25
C VAL A 183 6.61 0.52 -4.71
N ILE A 184 6.70 1.81 -4.45
CA ILE A 184 5.54 2.61 -4.06
C ILE A 184 4.65 2.64 -5.30
N ASP A 185 3.46 2.06 -5.20
CA ASP A 185 2.44 2.28 -6.22
C ASP A 185 2.18 3.77 -6.31
N THR A 186 2.57 4.37 -7.42
CA THR A 186 2.20 5.75 -7.71
C THR A 186 0.68 5.82 -7.72
N PRO A 187 0.07 6.70 -6.91
CA PRO A 187 -1.37 6.82 -6.90
C PRO A 187 -1.84 7.13 -8.32
N ILE A 188 -2.77 6.31 -8.81
CA ILE A 188 -3.43 6.62 -10.09
C ILE A 188 -4.10 7.97 -9.89
N ASP A 189 -3.67 8.95 -10.68
CA ASP A 189 -4.31 10.27 -10.70
C ASP A 189 -5.77 10.11 -11.16
N THR A 190 -6.68 10.12 -10.19
CA THR A 190 -8.13 10.05 -10.42
C THR A 190 -8.76 11.42 -10.50
N SER A 191 -7.97 12.50 -10.46
CA SER A 191 -8.51 13.85 -10.61
C SER A 191 -9.15 14.00 -11.99
N PRO A 192 -10.33 14.64 -12.07
CA PRO A 192 -10.98 14.87 -13.35
C PRO A 192 -10.07 15.78 -14.19
N LYS A 193 -9.60 15.24 -15.32
CA LYS A 193 -8.81 16.03 -16.26
C LYS A 193 -9.70 17.08 -16.92
N PRO A 194 -9.16 18.26 -17.24
CA PRO A 194 -9.92 19.28 -17.94
C PRO A 194 -10.44 18.73 -19.27
N PRO A 195 -11.63 19.17 -19.75
CA PRO A 195 -12.18 18.73 -21.00
C PRO A 195 -11.20 19.01 -22.15
N GLN A 196 -11.03 18.03 -23.01
CA GLN A 196 -10.19 18.15 -24.20
C GLN A 196 -11.09 18.13 -25.45
N PRO A 197 -10.70 18.83 -26.53
CA PRO A 197 -11.43 18.80 -27.76
C PRO A 197 -11.45 17.38 -28.34
N ALA A 198 -12.61 16.95 -28.82
CA ALA A 198 -12.74 15.68 -29.50
C ALA A 198 -12.18 15.78 -30.93
N THR A 199 -11.54 14.73 -31.40
CA THR A 199 -11.26 14.60 -32.84
C THR A 199 -12.55 14.19 -33.52
N PHE A 200 -12.99 14.97 -34.48
CA PHE A 200 -14.25 14.71 -35.19
C PHE A 200 -14.06 14.76 -36.71
N HIS A 201 -14.95 14.08 -37.39
CA HIS A 201 -15.07 14.15 -38.83
C HIS A 201 -16.54 14.43 -39.15
N ALA A 202 -16.77 15.52 -39.88
CA ALA A 202 -18.09 15.90 -40.37
C ALA A 202 -18.20 15.54 -41.86
N PHE A 203 -19.31 15.00 -42.25
CA PHE A 203 -19.58 14.58 -43.62
C PHE A 203 -21.06 14.73 -43.94
N GLU A 204 -21.38 14.75 -45.25
CA GLU A 204 -22.74 14.69 -45.72
C GLU A 204 -23.24 13.27 -45.83
N LEU A 205 -24.44 12.98 -45.31
CA LEU A 205 -25.06 11.66 -45.46
C LEU A 205 -25.54 11.47 -46.89
N SER A 206 -25.28 10.24 -47.42
CA SER A 206 -25.90 9.82 -48.65
C SER A 206 -27.43 9.71 -48.48
N TYR A 207 -28.18 9.84 -49.59
CA TYR A 207 -29.64 9.69 -49.59
C TYR A 207 -30.08 8.38 -48.86
N LEU A 208 -29.40 7.28 -49.16
CA LEU A 208 -29.71 5.99 -48.52
C LEU A 208 -29.55 6.02 -47.01
N GLU A 209 -28.46 6.58 -46.51
CA GLU A 209 -28.21 6.73 -45.04
C GLU A 209 -29.21 7.66 -44.39
N ALA A 210 -29.52 8.79 -45.03
CA ALA A 210 -30.54 9.69 -44.56
C ALA A 210 -31.92 9.04 -44.48
N VAL A 211 -32.30 8.22 -45.46
CA VAL A 211 -33.55 7.43 -45.48
C VAL A 211 -33.58 6.38 -44.39
N GLN A 212 -32.45 5.71 -44.13
CA GLN A 212 -32.35 4.72 -43.05
C GLN A 212 -32.53 5.34 -41.66
N LEU A 213 -32.08 6.57 -41.44
CA LEU A 213 -32.16 7.25 -40.16
C LEU A 213 -33.49 7.98 -39.95
N ASN A 214 -34.03 8.62 -40.99
CA ASN A 214 -35.18 9.54 -40.85
C ASN A 214 -36.45 8.99 -41.52
N GLY A 215 -36.34 7.93 -42.31
CA GLY A 215 -37.44 7.40 -43.12
C GLY A 215 -37.57 8.11 -44.49
N GLN A 216 -37.95 7.35 -45.51
CA GLN A 216 -38.01 7.84 -46.90
C GLN A 216 -38.87 9.05 -47.09
N LYS A 217 -40.10 9.03 -46.53
CA LYS A 217 -41.04 10.15 -46.70
C LYS A 217 -40.50 11.46 -46.11
N ALA A 218 -39.87 11.40 -44.97
CA ALA A 218 -39.33 12.61 -44.33
C ALA A 218 -38.19 13.22 -45.14
N VAL A 219 -37.35 12.36 -45.73
CA VAL A 219 -36.21 12.80 -46.58
C VAL A 219 -36.71 13.35 -47.89
N ASP A 220 -37.69 12.71 -48.52
CA ASP A 220 -38.27 13.19 -49.79
C ASP A 220 -39.00 14.50 -49.63
N ASP A 221 -39.80 14.67 -48.57
CA ASP A 221 -40.48 15.91 -48.24
C ASP A 221 -39.50 17.07 -47.97
N ALA A 222 -38.38 16.79 -47.26
CA ALA A 222 -37.36 17.80 -46.98
C ALA A 222 -36.59 18.22 -48.27
N LEU A 223 -36.24 17.28 -49.10
CA LEU A 223 -35.56 17.55 -50.39
C LEU A 223 -36.50 18.24 -51.40
N ALA A 224 -37.80 17.94 -51.37
CA ALA A 224 -38.80 18.64 -52.16
C ALA A 224 -38.95 20.11 -51.75
N TYR A 225 -38.83 20.38 -50.45
CA TYR A 225 -38.86 21.74 -49.94
C TYR A 225 -37.58 22.54 -50.22
N ASN A 226 -36.42 21.89 -50.09
CA ASN A 226 -35.09 22.45 -50.38
C ASN A 226 -34.26 21.49 -51.24
N PRO A 227 -34.30 21.53 -52.56
CA PRO A 227 -33.59 20.62 -53.47
C PRO A 227 -32.07 20.66 -53.31
N ASP A 228 -31.50 21.78 -52.87
CA ASP A 228 -30.07 21.97 -52.65
C ASP A 228 -29.67 21.65 -51.18
N GLY A 229 -30.61 21.18 -50.37
CA GLY A 229 -30.38 20.81 -49.00
C GLY A 229 -29.74 19.43 -48.85
N GLY A 230 -29.01 19.24 -47.79
CA GLY A 230 -28.38 17.98 -47.42
C GLY A 230 -28.48 17.68 -45.93
N TYR A 231 -28.13 16.46 -45.57
CA TYR A 231 -28.05 16.04 -44.16
C TYR A 231 -26.61 15.94 -43.73
N ALA A 232 -26.20 16.76 -42.82
CA ALA A 232 -24.87 16.70 -42.23
C ALA A 232 -24.83 15.76 -41.03
N ALA A 233 -23.83 14.91 -40.98
CA ALA A 233 -23.53 14.05 -39.87
C ALA A 233 -22.11 14.26 -39.38
N CYS A 234 -21.84 13.87 -38.15
CA CYS A 234 -20.49 13.84 -37.64
C CYS A 234 -20.26 12.64 -36.72
N ILE A 235 -19.04 12.16 -36.76
CA ILE A 235 -18.52 11.15 -35.83
C ILE A 235 -17.42 11.75 -35.00
N ALA A 236 -17.32 11.35 -33.74
CA ALA A 236 -16.33 11.87 -32.83
C ALA A 236 -15.64 10.76 -32.04
N LYS A 237 -14.32 10.85 -31.99
CA LYS A 237 -13.48 9.96 -31.18
C LYS A 237 -13.38 10.52 -29.77
N ARG A 238 -13.48 9.62 -28.78
CA ARG A 238 -13.32 9.98 -27.38
C ARG A 238 -11.90 10.49 -27.08
N PRO A 239 -11.73 11.72 -26.58
CA PRO A 239 -10.40 12.28 -26.28
C PRO A 239 -9.76 11.66 -25.04
N GLN A 240 -10.59 11.24 -24.07
CA GLN A 240 -10.15 10.66 -22.80
C GLN A 240 -11.27 9.82 -22.17
N THR A 241 -10.88 8.87 -21.32
CA THR A 241 -11.80 7.87 -20.74
C THR A 241 -12.95 8.42 -19.91
N ASN A 242 -12.80 9.61 -19.32
CA ASN A 242 -13.83 10.25 -18.52
C ASN A 242 -14.80 11.14 -19.34
N SER A 243 -14.61 11.28 -20.63
CA SER A 243 -15.52 12.01 -21.53
C SER A 243 -16.67 11.10 -21.96
N LEU A 244 -17.92 11.49 -21.65
CA LEU A 244 -19.09 10.68 -21.94
C LEU A 244 -19.73 11.03 -23.30
N SER A 245 -19.77 12.33 -23.62
CA SER A 245 -20.39 12.85 -24.87
C SER A 245 -19.72 14.14 -25.30
N ALA A 246 -19.84 14.51 -26.55
CA ALA A 246 -19.44 15.80 -27.09
C ALA A 246 -20.67 16.67 -27.38
N LEU A 247 -20.53 17.98 -27.23
CA LEU A 247 -21.53 18.95 -27.68
C LEU A 247 -21.22 19.31 -29.13
N MET A 248 -22.22 19.23 -29.97
CA MET A 248 -22.13 19.62 -31.37
C MET A 248 -22.64 21.05 -31.55
N TYR A 249 -21.83 21.85 -32.21
CA TYR A 249 -22.17 23.22 -32.62
C TYR A 249 -22.10 23.30 -34.13
N THR A 250 -23.08 23.99 -34.74
CA THR A 250 -23.13 24.27 -36.17
C THR A 250 -23.17 25.74 -36.40
N ASP A 251 -22.59 26.24 -37.50
CA ASP A 251 -22.68 27.61 -37.94
C ASP A 251 -23.38 27.62 -39.29
N VAL A 252 -24.55 28.25 -39.34
CA VAL A 252 -25.35 28.43 -40.53
C VAL A 252 -25.23 29.88 -41.08
N GLY A 253 -24.17 30.60 -40.69
CA GLY A 253 -23.90 31.95 -41.11
C GLY A 253 -24.30 33.04 -40.06
N SER A 254 -24.91 32.64 -38.94
CA SER A 254 -25.26 33.51 -37.81
C SER A 254 -24.33 33.34 -36.60
N GLY A 255 -23.33 32.45 -36.70
CA GLY A 255 -22.43 32.03 -35.61
C GLY A 255 -22.74 30.62 -35.13
N PHE A 256 -21.85 30.11 -34.23
CA PHE A 256 -21.99 28.75 -33.72
C PHE A 256 -23.17 28.63 -32.75
N GLU A 257 -24.16 27.85 -33.13
CA GLU A 257 -25.30 27.47 -32.30
C GLU A 257 -25.23 25.99 -31.91
N ARG A 258 -25.70 25.65 -30.70
CA ARG A 258 -25.72 24.27 -30.24
C ARG A 258 -26.77 23.47 -31.04
N ALA A 259 -26.27 22.52 -31.83
CA ALA A 259 -27.12 21.62 -32.62
C ALA A 259 -27.55 20.37 -31.83
N GLY A 260 -26.74 19.94 -30.83
CA GLY A 260 -27.07 18.75 -30.04
C GLY A 260 -25.92 18.20 -29.24
N SER A 261 -26.02 16.96 -28.85
CA SER A 261 -24.96 16.18 -28.24
C SER A 261 -24.79 14.86 -28.97
N ILE A 262 -23.55 14.44 -29.16
CA ILE A 262 -23.21 13.18 -29.80
C ILE A 262 -22.50 12.27 -28.82
N GLN A 263 -22.74 10.99 -28.92
CA GLN A 263 -21.97 9.98 -28.22
C GLN A 263 -20.71 9.69 -29.01
N TYR A 264 -19.64 9.38 -28.32
CA TYR A 264 -18.41 8.98 -28.95
C TYR A 264 -18.56 7.57 -29.54
N CYS A 265 -18.01 7.39 -30.72
CA CYS A 265 -17.90 6.09 -31.38
C CYS A 265 -16.47 5.57 -31.28
N GLU A 266 -16.34 4.30 -31.45
CA GLU A 266 -15.06 3.65 -31.65
C GLU A 266 -14.55 3.95 -33.07
N THR A 267 -13.27 4.21 -33.19
CA THR A 267 -12.67 4.67 -34.43
C THR A 267 -11.42 3.88 -34.75
N ALA A 268 -11.15 3.74 -36.05
CA ALA A 268 -9.89 3.22 -36.55
C ALA A 268 -9.40 4.14 -37.68
N GLU A 269 -8.15 4.00 -38.04
CA GLU A 269 -7.52 4.76 -39.11
C GLU A 269 -7.11 3.80 -40.20
N LEU A 270 -7.46 4.10 -41.44
CA LEU A 270 -6.97 3.38 -42.59
C LEU A 270 -5.55 3.83 -42.92
N ASP A 271 -4.69 2.91 -43.27
CA ASP A 271 -3.30 3.19 -43.65
C ASP A 271 -3.23 3.94 -44.98
N GLN A 272 -4.19 3.67 -45.86
CA GLN A 272 -4.32 4.30 -47.19
C GLN A 272 -5.78 4.45 -47.58
N GLN A 273 -6.05 5.29 -48.54
CA GLN A 273 -7.37 5.42 -49.14
C GLN A 273 -7.74 4.11 -49.85
N ILE A 274 -8.90 3.53 -49.49
CA ILE A 274 -9.40 2.31 -50.10
C ILE A 274 -10.10 2.65 -51.44
N THR A 275 -9.82 1.85 -52.46
CA THR A 275 -10.53 1.87 -53.73
C THR A 275 -11.37 0.60 -53.87
N TRP A 276 -12.36 0.62 -54.75
CA TRP A 276 -13.27 -0.53 -54.98
C TRP A 276 -12.54 -1.77 -55.54
N THR A 277 -11.30 -1.60 -56.00
CA THR A 277 -10.44 -2.70 -56.51
C THR A 277 -9.58 -3.33 -55.41
N ASP A 278 -9.51 -2.75 -54.25
CA ASP A 278 -8.68 -3.27 -53.19
C ASP A 278 -9.30 -4.52 -52.54
N THR A 279 -8.51 -5.57 -52.46
CA THR A 279 -8.91 -6.85 -51.87
C THR A 279 -8.52 -6.97 -50.40
N ALA A 280 -7.63 -6.11 -49.92
CA ALA A 280 -7.18 -6.05 -48.54
C ALA A 280 -6.72 -4.63 -48.21
N PHE A 281 -6.90 -4.23 -46.96
CA PHE A 281 -6.44 -2.95 -46.44
C PHE A 281 -5.96 -3.10 -44.99
N LEU A 282 -5.07 -2.21 -44.57
CA LEU A 282 -4.52 -2.19 -43.23
C LEU A 282 -5.25 -1.13 -42.42
N VAL A 283 -5.71 -1.53 -41.24
CA VAL A 283 -6.35 -0.65 -40.26
C VAL A 283 -5.41 -0.47 -39.07
N LYS A 284 -5.15 0.77 -38.72
CA LYS A 284 -4.32 1.19 -37.56
C LYS A 284 -5.17 1.78 -36.46
N ASN A 285 -4.59 1.84 -35.26
CA ASN A 285 -5.20 2.53 -34.09
C ASN A 285 -6.64 2.09 -33.84
N VAL A 286 -6.91 0.80 -33.91
CA VAL A 286 -8.22 0.21 -33.69
C VAL A 286 -8.57 0.39 -32.21
N GLY A 287 -9.54 1.23 -31.91
CA GLY A 287 -10.01 1.52 -30.55
C GLY A 287 -11.24 0.71 -30.21
N GLY A 288 -11.10 -0.61 -29.95
CA GLY A 288 -12.20 -1.45 -29.48
C GLY A 288 -13.17 -1.94 -30.56
N ILE A 289 -12.88 -1.71 -31.82
CA ILE A 289 -13.69 -2.27 -32.93
C ILE A 289 -13.44 -3.77 -32.98
N ASP A 290 -14.51 -4.55 -32.83
CA ASP A 290 -14.45 -6.00 -32.92
C ASP A 290 -14.30 -6.37 -34.41
N MET A 291 -13.09 -6.72 -34.80
CA MET A 291 -12.75 -7.12 -36.15
C MET A 291 -13.14 -8.60 -36.38
N VAL A 292 -14.41 -8.90 -36.28
CA VAL A 292 -14.93 -10.20 -36.67
C VAL A 292 -15.01 -10.23 -38.21
N GLY A 293 -14.06 -10.93 -38.80
CA GLY A 293 -14.04 -11.20 -40.24
C GLY A 293 -15.05 -12.27 -40.67
#